data_54b6d71d27c395e365669d2ea4f3b878
#
_entry.id   54b6d71d27c395e365669d2ea4f3b878
#
_cell.length_a   1.000
_cell.length_b   1.000
_cell.length_c   1.000
_cell.angle_alpha   90.00
_cell.angle_beta   90.00
_cell.angle_gamma   90.00
#
_symmetry.space_group_name_H-M   'P 1'
#
loop_
_entity.id
_entity.type
_entity.pdbx_description
1 polymer ?
#
loop_
_entity_poly.entity_id
_entity_poly.type
_entity_poly.pdbx_seq_one_letter_code
_entity_poly.pdbx_strand_id
1 'polypeptide(L)'
;IFQKEAKKAFLIELKEMDTFMRSKHFDVEDLCKKIYECKGKIFLTGVGKSGHIANKISATLSSTGTPSFFIHPAEALHGDLGMIEKRDAILAISKSGESKEICDLIPAINMKKIPLYSITENEKSTIARSSKSHILVKVTREACPNNLAPTSSTTVTLALGDAIAISLLKSRGFTSEDFARSHPGGKLGKKLTLRVKDIMVPISKAAIVRENQLLKDLIFEVSSKKQGIALIKKAKKIIGVFSDGDLRRQLQKNVDIQKTKVESVMQRKFKTINEMELIIEAAVKMKKHKVYNLVVEYKNNIVGVLSMHDILEANVL
;
A
#
# COMPACT_ATOMS: atom_id res chain seq x y z
N ILE A 1 9.15 -6.97 -38.00
CA ILE A 1 10.40 -7.39 -37.33
C ILE A 1 10.25 -7.27 -35.82
N PHE A 2 10.03 -6.10 -35.24
CA PHE A 2 10.01 -5.86 -33.80
C PHE A 2 9.06 -6.76 -33.02
N GLN A 3 7.78 -6.88 -33.46
CA GLN A 3 6.79 -7.72 -32.81
C GLN A 3 7.19 -9.21 -32.76
N LYS A 4 7.81 -9.71 -33.84
CA LYS A 4 8.28 -11.09 -33.91
C LYS A 4 9.42 -11.34 -32.94
N GLU A 5 10.43 -10.46 -32.92
CA GLU A 5 11.58 -10.61 -32.02
C GLU A 5 11.20 -10.39 -30.54
N ALA A 6 10.29 -9.45 -30.25
CA ALA A 6 9.77 -9.27 -28.91
C ALA A 6 9.03 -10.52 -28.40
N LYS A 7 8.15 -11.12 -29.22
CA LYS A 7 7.50 -12.39 -28.86
C LYS A 7 8.48 -13.52 -28.64
N LYS A 8 9.52 -13.63 -29.48
CA LYS A 8 10.56 -14.65 -29.34
C LYS A 8 11.31 -14.52 -28.02
N ALA A 9 11.73 -13.30 -27.68
CA ALA A 9 12.41 -13.03 -26.40
C ALA A 9 11.52 -13.40 -25.21
N PHE A 10 10.26 -12.97 -25.22
CA PHE A 10 9.29 -13.27 -24.17
C PHE A 10 9.04 -14.77 -24.00
N LEU A 11 8.92 -15.53 -25.10
CA LEU A 11 8.76 -16.99 -25.07
C LEU A 11 9.98 -17.72 -24.52
N ILE A 12 11.20 -17.20 -24.77
CA ILE A 12 12.43 -17.76 -24.20
C ILE A 12 12.41 -17.56 -22.68
N GLU A 13 12.11 -16.37 -22.18
CA GLU A 13 12.07 -16.10 -20.74
C GLU A 13 10.98 -16.94 -20.03
N LEU A 14 9.79 -17.09 -20.61
CA LEU A 14 8.74 -17.96 -20.09
C LEU A 14 9.21 -19.42 -19.98
N LYS A 15 9.89 -19.92 -21.02
CA LYS A 15 10.44 -21.29 -21.04
C LYS A 15 11.49 -21.48 -19.95
N GLU A 16 12.39 -20.52 -19.76
CA GLU A 16 13.42 -20.61 -18.73
C GLU A 16 12.83 -20.59 -17.32
N MET A 17 11.79 -19.76 -17.08
CA MET A 17 11.04 -19.77 -15.81
C MET A 17 10.37 -21.12 -15.55
N ASP A 18 9.65 -21.69 -16.53
CA ASP A 18 9.02 -23.00 -16.38
C ASP A 18 10.05 -24.11 -16.15
N THR A 19 11.16 -24.07 -16.88
CA THR A 19 12.26 -25.04 -16.74
C THR A 19 12.87 -24.98 -15.33
N PHE A 20 13.15 -23.78 -14.84
CA PHE A 20 13.69 -23.59 -13.48
C PHE A 20 12.69 -24.05 -12.41
N MET A 21 11.42 -23.66 -12.51
CA MET A 21 10.37 -24.05 -11.57
C MET A 21 10.20 -25.56 -11.45
N ARG A 22 10.36 -26.31 -12.56
CA ARG A 22 10.25 -27.78 -12.58
C ARG A 22 11.55 -28.48 -12.21
N SER A 23 12.63 -27.76 -12.05
CA SER A 23 13.94 -28.34 -11.73
C SER A 23 14.04 -28.68 -10.25
N LYS A 24 14.93 -29.62 -9.90
CA LYS A 24 15.31 -29.92 -8.51
C LYS A 24 15.97 -28.74 -7.78
N HIS A 25 16.33 -27.69 -8.51
CA HIS A 25 16.99 -26.50 -7.95
C HIS A 25 15.98 -25.44 -7.46
N PHE A 26 14.68 -25.61 -7.79
CA PHE A 26 13.63 -24.79 -7.22
C PHE A 26 13.31 -25.29 -5.80
N ASP A 27 14.19 -24.96 -4.87
CA ASP A 27 14.02 -25.21 -3.45
C ASP A 27 14.25 -23.92 -2.67
N VAL A 28 13.19 -23.37 -2.13
CA VAL A 28 13.20 -22.13 -1.36
C VAL A 28 13.06 -22.36 0.14
N GLU A 29 12.82 -23.60 0.56
CA GLU A 29 12.42 -23.93 1.93
C GLU A 29 13.48 -23.51 2.95
N ASP A 30 14.74 -23.93 2.76
CA ASP A 30 15.84 -23.60 3.68
C ASP A 30 16.08 -22.09 3.78
N LEU A 31 16.12 -21.39 2.64
CA LEU A 31 16.29 -19.93 2.62
C LEU A 31 15.13 -19.20 3.27
N CYS A 32 13.89 -19.56 2.92
CA CYS A 32 12.69 -18.96 3.52
C CYS A 32 12.67 -19.17 5.03
N LYS A 33 12.98 -20.36 5.52
CA LYS A 33 13.05 -20.67 6.96
C LYS A 33 14.07 -19.78 7.67
N LYS A 34 15.27 -19.66 7.12
CA LYS A 34 16.34 -18.81 7.70
C LYS A 34 15.96 -17.33 7.70
N ILE A 35 15.33 -16.84 6.63
CA ILE A 35 14.81 -15.45 6.57
C ILE A 35 13.65 -15.24 7.57
N TYR A 36 12.76 -16.22 7.70
CA TYR A 36 11.63 -16.17 8.63
C TYR A 36 12.10 -16.09 10.10
N GLU A 37 13.12 -16.87 10.45
CA GLU A 37 13.73 -16.92 11.78
C GLU A 37 14.64 -15.73 12.10
N CYS A 38 15.06 -14.96 11.08
CA CYS A 38 15.93 -13.80 11.25
C CYS A 38 15.25 -12.75 12.14
N LYS A 39 15.94 -12.33 13.21
CA LYS A 39 15.43 -11.33 14.17
C LYS A 39 15.73 -9.88 13.80
N GLY A 40 16.53 -9.70 12.77
CA GLY A 40 16.91 -8.42 12.23
C GLY A 40 16.31 -8.15 10.85
N LYS A 41 17.05 -7.45 10.03
CA LYS A 41 16.70 -7.05 8.67
C LYS A 41 17.44 -7.95 7.67
N ILE A 42 16.90 -8.05 6.47
CA ILE A 42 17.54 -8.74 5.36
C ILE A 42 18.15 -7.68 4.44
N PHE A 43 19.45 -7.65 4.33
CA PHE A 43 20.16 -6.78 3.39
C PHE A 43 20.40 -7.54 2.10
N LEU A 44 19.90 -7.00 0.98
CA LEU A 44 20.16 -7.56 -0.33
C LEU A 44 21.30 -6.81 -0.99
N THR A 45 22.17 -7.54 -1.69
CA THR A 45 23.31 -6.95 -2.39
C THR A 45 23.53 -7.59 -3.75
N GLY A 46 24.08 -6.84 -4.69
CA GLY A 46 24.36 -7.26 -6.06
C GLY A 46 25.00 -6.13 -6.86
N VAL A 47 25.62 -6.48 -7.98
CA VAL A 47 26.27 -5.52 -8.89
C VAL A 47 25.52 -5.47 -10.22
N GLY A 48 25.42 -4.30 -10.83
CA GLY A 48 24.81 -4.09 -12.13
C GLY A 48 23.35 -4.58 -12.18
N LYS A 49 23.00 -5.40 -13.18
CA LYS A 49 21.61 -5.91 -13.32
C LYS A 49 21.19 -6.78 -12.14
N SER A 50 22.09 -7.60 -11.58
CA SER A 50 21.79 -8.34 -10.33
C SER A 50 21.52 -7.42 -9.16
N GLY A 51 22.18 -6.27 -9.06
CA GLY A 51 21.89 -5.23 -8.06
C GLY A 51 20.53 -4.60 -8.24
N HIS A 52 20.11 -4.30 -9.47
CA HIS A 52 18.74 -3.79 -9.73
C HIS A 52 17.68 -4.81 -9.34
N ILE A 53 17.89 -6.10 -9.62
CA ILE A 53 16.99 -7.18 -9.18
C ILE A 53 16.98 -7.30 -7.66
N ALA A 54 18.13 -7.26 -7.00
CA ALA A 54 18.26 -7.29 -5.54
C ALA A 54 17.48 -6.13 -4.90
N ASN A 55 17.61 -4.92 -5.44
CA ASN A 55 16.87 -3.75 -4.95
C ASN A 55 15.36 -3.92 -5.07
N LYS A 56 14.86 -4.43 -6.23
CA LYS A 56 13.43 -4.70 -6.40
C LYS A 56 12.93 -5.76 -5.41
N ILE A 57 13.66 -6.85 -5.22
CA ILE A 57 13.29 -7.91 -4.27
C ILE A 57 13.27 -7.37 -2.84
N SER A 58 14.25 -6.54 -2.47
CA SER A 58 14.28 -5.85 -1.17
C SER A 58 13.03 -5.01 -0.94
N ALA A 59 12.63 -4.22 -1.93
CA ALA A 59 11.42 -3.41 -1.86
C ALA A 59 10.14 -4.27 -1.71
N THR A 60 10.06 -5.40 -2.43
CA THR A 60 8.95 -6.35 -2.32
C THR A 60 8.89 -6.98 -0.92
N LEU A 61 10.02 -7.46 -0.38
CA LEU A 61 10.11 -8.02 0.96
C LEU A 61 9.65 -7.01 2.03
N SER A 62 10.14 -5.77 1.95
CA SER A 62 9.76 -4.70 2.89
C SER A 62 8.27 -4.41 2.85
N SER A 63 7.69 -4.32 1.65
CA SER A 63 6.27 -4.03 1.46
C SER A 63 5.35 -5.19 1.86
N THR A 64 5.89 -6.40 1.99
CA THR A 64 5.18 -7.64 2.32
C THR A 64 5.50 -8.19 3.71
N GLY A 65 6.07 -7.36 4.60
CA GLY A 65 6.22 -7.67 6.02
C GLY A 65 7.54 -8.34 6.41
N THR A 66 8.54 -8.34 5.53
CA THR A 66 9.91 -8.74 5.86
C THR A 66 10.84 -7.53 5.74
N PRO A 67 11.28 -6.91 6.86
CA PRO A 67 12.14 -5.73 6.83
C PRO A 67 13.41 -5.98 6.02
N SER A 68 13.60 -5.23 4.95
CA SER A 68 14.68 -5.46 4.01
C SER A 68 15.21 -4.16 3.40
N PHE A 69 16.51 -4.15 3.07
CA PHE A 69 17.20 -3.02 2.45
C PHE A 69 18.14 -3.50 1.36
N PHE A 70 18.30 -2.71 0.33
CA PHE A 70 19.39 -2.91 -0.64
C PHE A 70 20.63 -2.15 -0.19
N ILE A 71 21.79 -2.78 -0.31
CA ILE A 71 23.09 -2.15 -0.09
C ILE A 71 23.99 -2.45 -1.29
N HIS A 72 24.58 -1.41 -1.86
CA HIS A 72 25.54 -1.61 -2.94
C HIS A 72 26.87 -2.13 -2.35
N PRO A 73 27.48 -3.20 -2.92
CA PRO A 73 28.64 -3.82 -2.29
C PRO A 73 29.87 -2.89 -2.24
N ALA A 74 30.04 -1.99 -3.20
CA ALA A 74 31.12 -1.00 -3.15
C ALA A 74 30.94 -0.03 -1.97
N GLU A 75 29.73 0.48 -1.74
CA GLU A 75 29.43 1.37 -0.60
C GLU A 75 29.61 0.63 0.74
N ALA A 76 29.23 -0.66 0.77
CA ALA A 76 29.46 -1.51 1.94
C ALA A 76 30.96 -1.63 2.29
N LEU A 77 31.86 -1.74 1.29
CA LEU A 77 33.29 -1.74 1.49
C LEU A 77 33.82 -0.40 2.03
N HIS A 78 33.15 0.69 1.75
CA HIS A 78 33.54 2.05 2.15
C HIS A 78 32.83 2.58 3.39
N GLY A 79 32.15 1.70 4.16
CA GLY A 79 31.60 2.07 5.47
C GLY A 79 30.17 1.65 5.74
N ASP A 80 29.32 1.51 4.69
CA ASP A 80 27.92 1.19 4.87
C ASP A 80 27.66 -0.20 5.50
N LEU A 81 28.68 -1.08 5.50
CA LEU A 81 28.64 -2.33 6.28
C LEU A 81 28.42 -2.06 7.79
N GLY A 82 28.66 -0.84 8.25
CA GLY A 82 28.33 -0.39 9.60
C GLY A 82 26.86 -0.43 9.94
N MET A 83 25.96 -0.33 8.94
CA MET A 83 24.50 -0.42 9.13
C MET A 83 24.02 -1.83 9.49
N ILE A 84 24.82 -2.86 9.24
CA ILE A 84 24.44 -4.27 9.38
C ILE A 84 24.91 -4.80 10.73
N GLU A 85 23.95 -5.27 11.52
CA GLU A 85 24.16 -5.83 12.84
C GLU A 85 24.22 -7.38 12.80
N LYS A 86 24.73 -7.98 13.86
CA LYS A 86 24.84 -9.45 13.99
C LYS A 86 23.50 -10.18 13.90
N ARG A 87 22.39 -9.52 14.23
CA ARG A 87 21.02 -10.06 14.14
C ARG A 87 20.41 -10.00 12.74
N ASP A 88 21.07 -9.28 11.81
CA ASP A 88 20.65 -9.14 10.43
C ASP A 88 21.24 -10.29 9.58
N ALA A 89 20.82 -10.38 8.32
CA ALA A 89 21.38 -11.30 7.35
C ALA A 89 21.58 -10.61 5.99
N ILE A 90 22.49 -11.15 5.19
CA ILE A 90 22.76 -10.65 3.84
C ILE A 90 22.32 -11.72 2.84
N LEU A 91 21.58 -11.30 1.78
CA LEU A 91 21.27 -12.11 0.60
C LEU A 91 22.00 -11.52 -0.61
N ALA A 92 23.04 -12.20 -1.06
CA ALA A 92 23.83 -11.81 -2.23
C ALA A 92 23.23 -12.40 -3.52
N ILE A 93 23.06 -11.56 -4.54
CA ILE A 93 22.61 -11.97 -5.86
C ILE A 93 23.72 -11.72 -6.86
N SER A 94 24.26 -12.78 -7.46
CA SER A 94 25.33 -12.72 -8.44
C SER A 94 25.22 -13.87 -9.42
N LYS A 95 25.07 -13.59 -10.71
CA LYS A 95 24.96 -14.65 -11.72
C LYS A 95 26.16 -15.60 -11.66
N SER A 96 27.37 -15.09 -11.79
CA SER A 96 28.61 -15.91 -11.73
C SER A 96 28.91 -16.44 -10.33
N GLY A 97 28.48 -15.71 -9.29
CA GLY A 97 28.92 -15.95 -7.91
C GLY A 97 30.33 -15.55 -7.60
N GLU A 98 30.97 -14.78 -8.52
CA GLU A 98 32.37 -14.33 -8.44
C GLU A 98 32.49 -12.80 -8.61
N SER A 99 31.44 -12.04 -8.34
CA SER A 99 31.49 -10.57 -8.37
C SER A 99 32.51 -10.10 -7.33
N LYS A 100 33.56 -9.43 -7.81
CA LYS A 100 34.73 -9.05 -6.98
C LYS A 100 34.30 -8.24 -5.75
N GLU A 101 33.45 -7.26 -5.95
CA GLU A 101 32.96 -6.36 -4.90
C GLU A 101 32.18 -7.12 -3.77
N ILE A 102 31.50 -8.20 -4.12
CA ILE A 102 30.79 -9.04 -3.13
C ILE A 102 31.79 -9.99 -2.47
N CYS A 103 32.74 -10.59 -3.25
CA CYS A 103 33.74 -11.46 -2.71
C CYS A 103 34.66 -10.73 -1.70
N ASP A 104 35.02 -9.48 -1.99
CA ASP A 104 35.83 -8.62 -1.11
C ASP A 104 35.11 -8.30 0.23
N LEU A 105 33.77 -8.36 0.28
CA LEU A 105 32.97 -8.18 1.51
C LEU A 105 32.97 -9.42 2.42
N ILE A 106 33.18 -10.62 1.88
CA ILE A 106 33.01 -11.88 2.63
C ILE A 106 33.87 -11.94 3.90
N PRO A 107 35.12 -11.53 3.91
CA PRO A 107 35.92 -11.53 5.14
C PRO A 107 35.33 -10.66 6.25
N ALA A 108 34.87 -9.48 5.89
CA ALA A 108 34.25 -8.55 6.85
C ALA A 108 32.89 -9.07 7.36
N ILE A 109 32.08 -9.66 6.49
CA ILE A 109 30.80 -10.32 6.85
C ILE A 109 31.05 -11.45 7.87
N ASN A 110 32.09 -12.28 7.61
CA ASN A 110 32.46 -13.39 8.49
C ASN A 110 32.97 -12.89 9.84
N MET A 111 33.83 -11.86 9.86
CA MET A 111 34.32 -11.25 11.10
C MET A 111 33.18 -10.70 11.96
N LYS A 112 32.18 -10.06 11.35
CA LYS A 112 30.97 -9.57 12.04
C LYS A 112 29.99 -10.69 12.41
N LYS A 113 30.23 -11.94 11.96
CA LYS A 113 29.36 -13.11 12.15
C LYS A 113 27.94 -12.89 11.60
N ILE A 114 27.81 -12.15 10.50
CA ILE A 114 26.54 -11.93 9.83
C ILE A 114 26.24 -13.14 8.93
N PRO A 115 25.04 -13.74 8.97
CA PRO A 115 24.67 -14.81 8.05
C PRO A 115 24.66 -14.31 6.60
N LEU A 116 25.37 -15.00 5.72
CA LEU A 116 25.35 -14.77 4.28
C LEU A 116 24.50 -15.85 3.61
N TYR A 117 23.57 -15.45 2.76
CA TYR A 117 22.78 -16.29 1.86
C TYR A 117 23.06 -15.85 0.42
N SER A 118 22.80 -16.72 -0.56
CA SER A 118 23.05 -16.35 -1.95
C SER A 118 22.12 -17.00 -2.97
N ILE A 119 21.99 -16.30 -4.11
CA ILE A 119 21.38 -16.79 -5.34
C ILE A 119 22.42 -16.63 -6.44
N THR A 120 22.89 -17.74 -7.01
CA THR A 120 23.87 -17.74 -8.12
C THR A 120 23.58 -18.85 -9.13
N GLU A 121 24.24 -18.85 -10.30
CA GLU A 121 24.15 -19.96 -11.27
C GLU A 121 25.29 -21.00 -11.09
N ASN A 122 26.15 -20.82 -10.10
CA ASN A 122 27.27 -21.71 -9.85
C ASN A 122 27.44 -22.05 -8.36
N GLU A 123 27.05 -23.26 -7.99
CA GLU A 123 27.15 -23.76 -6.60
C GLU A 123 28.58 -23.87 -6.08
N LYS A 124 29.58 -23.90 -6.99
CA LYS A 124 31.02 -23.98 -6.65
C LYS A 124 31.68 -22.60 -6.55
N SER A 125 30.90 -21.53 -6.77
CA SER A 125 31.43 -20.17 -6.69
C SER A 125 31.83 -19.76 -5.28
N THR A 126 32.66 -18.74 -5.17
CA THR A 126 33.14 -18.18 -3.89
C THR A 126 31.98 -17.72 -3.02
N ILE A 127 30.99 -17.01 -3.59
CA ILE A 127 29.83 -16.52 -2.87
C ILE A 127 28.95 -17.69 -2.40
N ALA A 128 28.70 -18.69 -3.27
CA ALA A 128 27.85 -19.83 -2.91
C ALA A 128 28.48 -20.64 -1.77
N ARG A 129 29.78 -20.95 -1.84
CA ARG A 129 30.51 -21.70 -0.80
C ARG A 129 30.63 -20.97 0.53
N SER A 130 30.58 -19.64 0.51
CA SER A 130 30.61 -18.82 1.72
C SER A 130 29.27 -18.64 2.35
N SER A 131 28.19 -19.10 1.69
CA SER A 131 26.81 -18.89 2.11
C SER A 131 26.29 -20.03 3.00
N LYS A 132 25.50 -19.67 4.02
CA LYS A 132 24.78 -20.63 4.88
C LYS A 132 23.54 -21.23 4.22
N SER A 133 23.04 -20.61 3.16
CA SER A 133 21.96 -21.06 2.30
C SER A 133 22.21 -20.52 0.90
N HIS A 134 21.99 -21.36 -0.11
CA HIS A 134 22.26 -21.03 -1.50
C HIS A 134 21.15 -21.60 -2.37
N ILE A 135 20.64 -20.79 -3.30
CA ILE A 135 19.74 -21.26 -4.36
C ILE A 135 20.48 -21.18 -5.69
N LEU A 136 20.55 -22.31 -6.40
CA LEU A 136 21.14 -22.40 -7.71
C LEU A 136 20.13 -22.01 -8.78
N VAL A 137 20.24 -20.80 -9.34
CA VAL A 137 19.41 -20.34 -10.47
C VAL A 137 20.20 -20.51 -11.77
N LYS A 138 19.95 -21.59 -12.47
CA LYS A 138 20.61 -21.89 -13.75
C LYS A 138 19.61 -21.77 -14.90
N VAL A 139 19.92 -20.90 -15.86
CA VAL A 139 19.19 -20.77 -17.12
C VAL A 139 19.98 -21.43 -18.25
N THR A 140 19.26 -21.98 -19.24
CA THR A 140 19.91 -22.64 -20.39
C THR A 140 20.39 -21.62 -21.42
N ARG A 141 19.69 -20.46 -21.50
CA ARG A 141 20.06 -19.36 -22.39
C ARG A 141 19.41 -18.04 -21.99
N GLU A 142 20.06 -16.97 -22.37
CA GLU A 142 19.46 -15.64 -22.34
C GLU A 142 18.55 -15.42 -23.55
N ALA A 143 17.53 -14.56 -23.43
CA ALA A 143 16.69 -14.16 -24.55
C ALA A 143 17.43 -13.26 -25.55
N CYS A 144 18.55 -12.67 -25.13
CA CYS A 144 19.48 -11.94 -25.99
C CYS A 144 20.01 -12.85 -27.12
N PRO A 145 19.95 -12.43 -28.40
CA PRO A 145 20.40 -13.24 -29.53
C PRO A 145 21.87 -13.71 -29.40
N ASN A 146 22.71 -12.86 -28.80
CA ASN A 146 24.12 -13.17 -28.57
C ASN A 146 24.39 -13.91 -27.25
N ASN A 147 23.35 -14.24 -26.50
CA ASN A 147 23.45 -14.87 -25.17
C ASN A 147 24.32 -14.10 -24.15
N LEU A 148 24.46 -12.79 -24.31
CA LEU A 148 25.34 -11.94 -23.49
C LEU A 148 24.58 -11.06 -22.49
N ALA A 149 23.52 -10.39 -22.96
CA ALA A 149 22.76 -9.49 -22.09
C ALA A 149 21.89 -10.30 -21.10
N PRO A 150 22.05 -10.08 -19.78
CA PRO A 150 21.20 -10.73 -18.80
C PRO A 150 19.71 -10.37 -19.00
N THR A 151 18.92 -11.37 -19.30
CA THR A 151 17.48 -11.30 -19.55
C THR A 151 16.78 -12.44 -18.82
N SER A 152 16.80 -13.67 -19.37
CA SER A 152 16.21 -14.85 -18.71
C SER A 152 16.74 -15.07 -17.31
N SER A 153 18.05 -14.94 -17.08
CA SER A 153 18.65 -15.09 -15.75
C SER A 153 18.11 -14.06 -14.75
N THR A 154 17.93 -12.80 -15.17
CA THR A 154 17.38 -11.75 -14.30
C THR A 154 15.88 -11.91 -14.07
N THR A 155 15.13 -12.32 -15.09
CA THR A 155 13.69 -12.57 -14.98
C THR A 155 13.39 -13.74 -14.04
N VAL A 156 14.11 -14.86 -14.18
CA VAL A 156 13.96 -16.01 -13.28
C VAL A 156 14.33 -15.63 -11.82
N THR A 157 15.42 -14.90 -11.63
CA THR A 157 15.85 -14.44 -10.28
C THR A 157 14.82 -13.50 -9.67
N LEU A 158 14.23 -12.61 -10.46
CA LEU A 158 13.17 -11.69 -10.00
C LEU A 158 11.92 -12.47 -9.58
N ALA A 159 11.45 -13.38 -10.43
CA ALA A 159 10.28 -14.22 -10.14
C ALA A 159 10.50 -15.10 -8.88
N LEU A 160 11.70 -15.65 -8.72
CA LEU A 160 12.09 -16.38 -7.51
C LEU A 160 12.03 -15.48 -6.27
N GLY A 161 12.55 -14.26 -6.36
CA GLY A 161 12.50 -13.30 -5.25
C GLY A 161 11.07 -12.93 -4.84
N ASP A 162 10.17 -12.78 -5.80
CA ASP A 162 8.75 -12.56 -5.53
C ASP A 162 8.10 -13.80 -4.91
N ALA A 163 8.44 -15.00 -5.38
CA ALA A 163 7.96 -16.25 -4.77
C ALA A 163 8.40 -16.39 -3.31
N ILE A 164 9.65 -16.06 -2.99
CA ILE A 164 10.18 -16.01 -1.62
C ILE A 164 9.39 -14.99 -0.78
N ALA A 165 9.21 -13.77 -1.29
CA ALA A 165 8.49 -12.72 -0.57
C ALA A 165 7.04 -13.12 -0.25
N ILE A 166 6.33 -13.71 -1.21
CA ILE A 166 4.94 -14.17 -1.02
C ILE A 166 4.86 -15.37 -0.07
N SER A 167 5.84 -16.29 -0.11
CA SER A 167 5.91 -17.41 0.83
C SER A 167 6.08 -16.91 2.26
N LEU A 168 6.98 -15.94 2.48
CA LEU A 168 7.20 -15.30 3.77
C LEU A 168 5.99 -14.51 4.24
N LEU A 169 5.34 -13.73 3.36
CA LEU A 169 4.10 -13.01 3.62
C LEU A 169 3.04 -13.96 4.20
N LYS A 170 2.80 -15.10 3.52
CA LYS A 170 1.83 -16.10 3.95
C LYS A 170 2.20 -16.73 5.29
N SER A 171 3.46 -17.10 5.46
CA SER A 171 3.97 -17.71 6.69
C SER A 171 3.91 -16.76 7.89
N ARG A 172 4.03 -15.44 7.67
CA ARG A 172 3.90 -14.41 8.71
C ARG A 172 2.44 -14.04 9.02
N GLY A 173 1.47 -14.54 8.27
CA GLY A 173 0.06 -14.15 8.41
C GLY A 173 -0.18 -12.67 8.07
N PHE A 174 0.62 -12.10 7.16
CA PHE A 174 0.54 -10.69 6.78
C PHE A 174 -0.80 -10.39 6.09
N THR A 175 -1.55 -9.46 6.67
CA THR A 175 -2.93 -9.15 6.27
C THR A 175 -3.01 -7.97 5.29
N SER A 176 -4.21 -7.72 4.75
CA SER A 176 -4.51 -6.52 3.97
C SER A 176 -4.34 -5.23 4.80
N GLU A 177 -4.61 -5.30 6.11
CA GLU A 177 -4.40 -4.17 7.02
C GLU A 177 -2.92 -3.87 7.21
N ASP A 178 -2.07 -4.90 7.32
CA ASP A 178 -0.62 -4.73 7.39
C ASP A 178 -0.07 -4.14 6.10
N PHE A 179 -0.60 -4.59 4.95
CA PHE A 179 -0.24 -4.01 3.65
C PHE A 179 -0.62 -2.54 3.55
N ALA A 180 -1.80 -2.18 4.04
CA ALA A 180 -2.27 -0.79 4.06
C ALA A 180 -1.39 0.10 4.94
N ARG A 181 -0.93 -0.41 6.11
CA ARG A 181 0.03 0.30 6.97
C ARG A 181 1.35 0.57 6.27
N SER A 182 1.80 -0.37 5.45
CA SER A 182 3.02 -0.23 4.65
C SER A 182 2.85 0.70 3.43
N HIS A 183 1.59 0.96 3.00
CA HIS A 183 1.26 1.78 1.83
C HIS A 183 0.24 2.88 2.17
N PRO A 184 0.52 3.79 3.12
CA PRO A 184 -0.48 4.75 3.63
C PRO A 184 -1.00 5.72 2.55
N GLY A 185 -0.22 6.02 1.54
CA GLY A 185 -0.61 6.90 0.42
C GLY A 185 -1.45 6.23 -0.67
N GLY A 186 -1.53 4.91 -0.71
CA GLY A 186 -2.30 4.16 -1.70
C GLY A 186 -3.80 4.14 -1.41
N LYS A 187 -4.63 3.86 -2.44
CA LYS A 187 -6.09 3.71 -2.25
C LYS A 187 -6.45 2.73 -1.13
N LEU A 188 -5.79 1.58 -1.08
CA LEU A 188 -6.03 0.57 -0.04
C LEU A 188 -5.62 1.09 1.35
N GLY A 189 -4.48 1.79 1.45
CA GLY A 189 -4.04 2.43 2.68
C GLY A 189 -5.05 3.42 3.21
N LYS A 190 -5.52 4.33 2.37
CA LYS A 190 -6.55 5.32 2.71
C LYS A 190 -7.85 4.64 3.17
N LYS A 191 -8.32 3.58 2.50
CA LYS A 191 -9.52 2.84 2.90
C LYS A 191 -9.47 2.30 4.32
N LEU A 192 -8.31 1.87 4.77
CA LEU A 192 -8.11 1.17 6.03
C LEU A 192 -7.55 2.07 7.15
N THR A 193 -7.14 3.30 6.83
CA THR A 193 -6.57 4.22 7.83
C THR A 193 -7.35 5.52 7.96
N LEU A 194 -7.97 6.02 6.88
CA LEU A 194 -8.62 7.33 6.86
C LEU A 194 -9.95 7.27 7.64
N ARG A 195 -10.10 8.17 8.62
CA ARG A 195 -11.28 8.28 9.46
C ARG A 195 -12.16 9.44 9.03
N VAL A 196 -13.41 9.40 9.46
CA VAL A 196 -14.39 10.46 9.20
C VAL A 196 -13.86 11.84 9.62
N LYS A 197 -13.22 11.95 10.80
CA LYS A 197 -12.65 13.21 11.32
C LYS A 197 -11.60 13.85 10.40
N ASP A 198 -10.93 13.04 9.57
CA ASP A 198 -9.80 13.51 8.75
C ASP A 198 -10.28 14.27 7.51
N ILE A 199 -11.55 14.07 7.09
CA ILE A 199 -12.13 14.70 5.89
C ILE A 199 -13.49 15.38 6.10
N MET A 200 -14.12 15.21 7.28
CA MET A 200 -15.38 15.87 7.57
C MET A 200 -15.26 17.40 7.52
N VAL A 201 -16.33 18.07 7.19
CA VAL A 201 -16.45 19.51 7.42
C VAL A 201 -16.78 19.74 8.90
N PRO A 202 -15.89 20.38 9.68
CA PRO A 202 -16.12 20.61 11.09
C PRO A 202 -17.28 21.55 11.33
N ILE A 203 -17.94 21.44 12.48
CA ILE A 203 -19.15 22.21 12.83
C ILE A 203 -18.93 23.72 12.70
N SER A 204 -17.72 24.22 12.96
CA SER A 204 -17.39 25.64 12.82
C SER A 204 -17.47 26.17 11.38
N LYS A 205 -17.39 25.27 10.40
CA LYS A 205 -17.48 25.59 8.96
C LYS A 205 -18.78 25.08 8.34
N ALA A 206 -19.60 24.30 9.06
CA ALA A 206 -20.82 23.73 8.57
C ALA A 206 -21.91 24.82 8.36
N ALA A 207 -22.82 24.57 7.42
CA ALA A 207 -24.01 25.39 7.25
C ALA A 207 -24.93 25.20 8.46
N ILE A 208 -25.15 26.26 9.24
CA ILE A 208 -25.98 26.21 10.46
C ILE A 208 -27.00 27.34 10.46
N VAL A 209 -28.26 26.98 10.59
CA VAL A 209 -29.37 27.95 10.72
C VAL A 209 -30.17 27.72 11.99
N ARG A 210 -30.89 28.75 12.43
CA ARG A 210 -31.79 28.64 13.58
C ARG A 210 -33.18 28.14 13.12
N GLU A 211 -33.89 27.42 13.99
CA GLU A 211 -35.20 26.85 13.70
C GLU A 211 -36.26 27.91 13.25
N ASN A 212 -36.15 29.14 13.74
CA ASN A 212 -37.07 30.23 13.47
C ASN A 212 -36.74 31.06 12.22
N GLN A 213 -35.61 30.81 11.56
CA GLN A 213 -35.26 31.48 10.30
C GLN A 213 -36.16 31.02 9.15
N LEU A 214 -36.15 31.78 8.08
CA LEU A 214 -36.92 31.47 6.87
C LEU A 214 -36.18 30.47 5.98
N LEU A 215 -36.94 29.74 5.18
CA LEU A 215 -36.38 28.74 4.25
C LEU A 215 -35.42 29.38 3.23
N LYS A 216 -35.65 30.61 2.80
CA LYS A 216 -34.76 31.36 1.95
C LYS A 216 -33.37 31.54 2.55
N ASP A 217 -33.26 31.82 3.85
CA ASP A 217 -32.02 32.03 4.57
C ASP A 217 -31.22 30.71 4.67
N LEU A 218 -31.95 29.60 4.88
CA LEU A 218 -31.36 28.26 4.88
C LEU A 218 -30.80 27.91 3.50
N ILE A 219 -31.53 28.18 2.41
CA ILE A 219 -31.08 27.92 1.03
C ILE A 219 -29.82 28.72 0.74
N PHE A 220 -29.78 29.98 1.13
CA PHE A 220 -28.59 30.82 0.96
C PHE A 220 -27.37 30.23 1.71
N GLU A 221 -27.57 29.82 2.97
CA GLU A 221 -26.47 29.25 3.78
C GLU A 221 -25.95 27.93 3.19
N VAL A 222 -26.84 27.01 2.77
CA VAL A 222 -26.43 25.74 2.12
C VAL A 222 -25.64 26.00 0.84
N SER A 223 -26.14 26.94 0.01
CA SER A 223 -25.51 27.29 -1.28
C SER A 223 -24.14 27.93 -1.08
N SER A 224 -24.01 28.82 -0.10
CA SER A 224 -22.75 29.52 0.19
C SER A 224 -21.67 28.57 0.69
N LYS A 225 -22.06 27.56 1.47
CA LYS A 225 -21.14 26.55 2.04
C LYS A 225 -20.89 25.35 1.13
N LYS A 226 -21.66 25.17 0.06
CA LYS A 226 -21.54 24.07 -0.93
C LYS A 226 -21.55 22.65 -0.33
N GLN A 227 -22.26 22.45 0.79
CA GLN A 227 -22.25 21.18 1.52
C GLN A 227 -23.45 20.28 1.25
N GLY A 228 -24.48 20.81 0.56
CA GLY A 228 -25.71 20.08 0.26
C GLY A 228 -26.54 19.68 1.49
N ILE A 229 -26.17 20.16 2.67
CA ILE A 229 -26.88 19.94 3.95
C ILE A 229 -26.67 21.13 4.88
N ALA A 230 -27.72 21.49 5.64
CA ALA A 230 -27.62 22.40 6.78
C ALA A 230 -28.01 21.70 8.06
N LEU A 231 -27.37 22.09 9.17
CA LEU A 231 -27.73 21.73 10.52
C LEU A 231 -28.68 22.79 11.10
N ILE A 232 -29.78 22.38 11.70
CA ILE A 232 -30.73 23.29 12.33
C ILE A 232 -30.56 23.26 13.84
N LYS A 233 -30.28 24.43 14.42
CA LYS A 233 -30.08 24.58 15.87
C LYS A 233 -31.23 25.25 16.59
N LYS A 234 -31.48 24.78 17.81
CA LYS A 234 -32.29 25.44 18.84
C LYS A 234 -31.42 25.63 20.06
N ALA A 235 -31.27 26.90 20.49
CA ALA A 235 -30.27 27.24 21.50
C ALA A 235 -28.86 26.69 21.17
N LYS A 236 -28.32 25.79 22.00
CA LYS A 236 -27.00 25.14 21.79
C LYS A 236 -27.11 23.76 21.15
N LYS A 237 -28.29 23.22 20.87
CA LYS A 237 -28.47 21.85 20.35
C LYS A 237 -28.81 21.84 18.88
N ILE A 238 -28.27 20.91 18.13
CA ILE A 238 -28.73 20.56 16.78
C ILE A 238 -29.96 19.68 16.92
N ILE A 239 -31.08 20.14 16.32
CA ILE A 239 -32.41 19.52 16.46
C ILE A 239 -32.96 18.95 15.15
N GLY A 240 -32.27 19.21 14.05
CA GLY A 240 -32.66 18.72 12.74
C GLY A 240 -31.64 19.02 11.65
N VAL A 241 -31.94 18.54 10.47
CA VAL A 241 -31.16 18.79 9.25
C VAL A 241 -32.09 19.15 8.10
N PHE A 242 -31.51 19.75 7.06
CA PHE A 242 -32.21 20.01 5.80
C PHE A 242 -31.21 19.84 4.66
N SER A 243 -31.53 19.02 3.68
CA SER A 243 -30.66 18.67 2.56
C SER A 243 -31.24 19.20 1.23
N ASP A 244 -30.42 19.16 0.16
CA ASP A 244 -30.87 19.47 -1.21
C ASP A 244 -32.02 18.58 -1.64
N GLY A 245 -32.09 17.33 -1.17
CA GLY A 245 -33.22 16.44 -1.39
C GLY A 245 -34.49 16.92 -0.71
N ASP A 246 -34.38 17.54 0.48
CA ASP A 246 -35.49 18.14 1.17
C ASP A 246 -35.98 19.39 0.44
N LEU A 247 -35.06 20.22 -0.06
CA LEU A 247 -35.42 21.39 -0.86
C LEU A 247 -36.25 21.01 -2.09
N ARG A 248 -35.78 20.01 -2.86
CA ARG A 248 -36.56 19.53 -4.03
C ARG A 248 -37.95 19.07 -3.66
N ARG A 249 -38.14 18.36 -2.53
CA ARG A 249 -39.44 17.93 -2.03
C ARG A 249 -40.32 19.11 -1.63
N GLN A 250 -39.76 20.17 -1.05
CA GLN A 250 -40.54 21.35 -0.69
C GLN A 250 -40.99 22.14 -1.92
N LEU A 251 -40.12 22.28 -2.92
CA LEU A 251 -40.45 22.91 -4.20
C LEU A 251 -41.57 22.15 -4.94
N GLN A 252 -41.57 20.82 -4.93
CA GLN A 252 -42.65 20.00 -5.50
C GLN A 252 -44.01 20.23 -4.79
N LYS A 253 -43.99 20.64 -3.52
CA LYS A 253 -45.18 20.97 -2.74
C LYS A 253 -45.59 22.44 -2.86
N ASN A 254 -44.95 23.22 -3.73
CA ASN A 254 -45.18 24.65 -3.93
C ASN A 254 -45.05 25.46 -2.62
N VAL A 255 -44.14 25.11 -1.73
CA VAL A 255 -43.95 25.82 -0.46
C VAL A 255 -43.35 27.21 -0.72
N ASP A 256 -43.95 28.24 -0.12
CA ASP A 256 -43.44 29.61 -0.18
C ASP A 256 -42.17 29.76 0.64
N ILE A 257 -41.03 29.81 -0.04
CA ILE A 257 -39.68 29.91 0.57
C ILE A 257 -39.50 31.22 1.34
N GLN A 258 -40.25 32.28 1.00
CA GLN A 258 -40.14 33.60 1.62
C GLN A 258 -40.88 33.70 2.97
N LYS A 259 -41.84 32.80 3.22
CA LYS A 259 -42.68 32.82 4.43
C LYS A 259 -42.53 31.61 5.31
N THR A 260 -42.00 30.51 4.77
CA THR A 260 -41.91 29.24 5.49
C THR A 260 -40.75 29.24 6.45
N LYS A 261 -40.99 28.90 7.71
CA LYS A 261 -39.96 28.71 8.74
C LYS A 261 -39.26 27.37 8.60
N VAL A 262 -37.99 27.34 8.89
CA VAL A 262 -37.14 26.14 8.83
C VAL A 262 -37.68 25.00 9.69
N GLU A 263 -38.20 25.30 10.87
CA GLU A 263 -38.74 24.30 11.82
C GLU A 263 -39.86 23.44 11.25
N SER A 264 -40.67 23.98 10.29
CA SER A 264 -41.77 23.26 9.68
C SER A 264 -41.37 22.30 8.57
N VAL A 265 -40.16 22.44 8.03
CA VAL A 265 -39.65 21.66 6.88
C VAL A 265 -38.44 20.81 7.17
N MET A 266 -37.79 21.02 8.32
CA MET A 266 -36.58 20.27 8.70
C MET A 266 -36.86 18.80 8.98
N GLN A 267 -35.86 17.96 8.78
CA GLN A 267 -35.89 16.55 9.18
C GLN A 267 -35.33 16.41 10.60
N ARG A 268 -36.16 15.92 11.53
CA ARG A 268 -35.76 15.68 12.93
C ARG A 268 -35.05 14.36 13.10
N LYS A 269 -35.28 13.39 12.20
CA LYS A 269 -34.58 12.10 12.19
C LYS A 269 -33.52 12.12 11.10
N PHE A 270 -32.25 12.14 11.46
CA PHE A 270 -31.12 12.14 10.55
C PHE A 270 -30.15 11.03 10.88
N LYS A 271 -29.27 10.68 9.93
CA LYS A 271 -28.26 9.64 10.11
C LYS A 271 -26.98 10.26 10.62
N THR A 272 -26.43 9.65 11.67
CA THR A 272 -25.14 10.06 12.27
C THR A 272 -24.06 9.04 11.98
N ILE A 273 -22.83 9.42 12.16
CA ILE A 273 -21.64 8.57 12.14
C ILE A 273 -20.64 9.10 13.17
N ASN A 274 -19.91 8.20 13.84
CA ASN A 274 -18.87 8.62 14.76
C ASN A 274 -17.64 9.14 14.00
N GLU A 275 -17.02 10.22 14.47
CA GLU A 275 -15.83 10.81 13.82
C GLU A 275 -14.64 9.85 13.75
N MET A 276 -14.59 8.83 14.61
CA MET A 276 -13.52 7.83 14.65
C MET A 276 -13.77 6.61 13.75
N GLU A 277 -14.97 6.47 13.18
CA GLU A 277 -15.25 5.41 12.19
C GLU A 277 -14.42 5.61 10.92
N LEU A 278 -14.16 4.50 10.21
CA LEU A 278 -13.44 4.56 8.93
C LEU A 278 -14.32 5.21 7.85
N ILE A 279 -13.67 5.90 6.93
CA ILE A 279 -14.38 6.59 5.85
C ILE A 279 -15.15 5.63 4.94
N ILE A 280 -14.64 4.39 4.78
CA ILE A 280 -15.33 3.36 4.00
C ILE A 280 -16.65 2.95 4.65
N GLU A 281 -16.75 2.96 5.98
CA GLU A 281 -17.97 2.66 6.72
C GLU A 281 -19.01 3.77 6.52
N ALA A 282 -18.54 5.03 6.43
CA ALA A 282 -19.41 6.16 6.08
C ALA A 282 -20.03 5.97 4.68
N ALA A 283 -19.24 5.59 3.68
CA ALA A 283 -19.73 5.33 2.33
C ALA A 283 -20.76 4.18 2.30
N VAL A 284 -20.50 3.09 3.01
CA VAL A 284 -21.42 1.96 3.15
C VAL A 284 -22.73 2.41 3.81
N LYS A 285 -22.65 3.21 4.87
CA LYS A 285 -23.81 3.75 5.60
C LYS A 285 -24.65 4.67 4.71
N MET A 286 -24.00 5.57 3.94
CA MET A 286 -24.66 6.43 2.97
C MET A 286 -25.41 5.61 1.91
N LYS A 287 -24.76 4.60 1.33
CA LYS A 287 -25.36 3.69 0.33
C LYS A 287 -26.55 2.92 0.91
N LYS A 288 -26.39 2.33 2.09
CA LYS A 288 -27.45 1.54 2.78
C LYS A 288 -28.69 2.37 3.04
N HIS A 289 -28.52 3.62 3.47
CA HIS A 289 -29.64 4.51 3.83
C HIS A 289 -30.09 5.42 2.68
N LYS A 290 -29.44 5.33 1.51
CA LYS A 290 -29.73 6.16 0.32
C LYS A 290 -29.65 7.67 0.64
N VAL A 291 -28.63 8.06 1.41
CA VAL A 291 -28.35 9.46 1.77
C VAL A 291 -26.97 9.87 1.24
N TYR A 292 -26.82 11.15 0.89
CA TYR A 292 -25.56 11.71 0.40
C TYR A 292 -24.76 12.45 1.49
N ASN A 293 -25.37 12.64 2.66
CA ASN A 293 -24.77 13.34 3.77
C ASN A 293 -25.00 12.58 5.07
N LEU A 294 -24.02 12.61 5.98
CA LEU A 294 -24.13 12.14 7.35
C LEU A 294 -23.77 13.27 8.31
N VAL A 295 -24.43 13.31 9.44
CA VAL A 295 -24.05 14.19 10.55
C VAL A 295 -22.99 13.48 11.37
N VAL A 296 -21.88 14.15 11.64
CA VAL A 296 -20.78 13.54 12.38
C VAL A 296 -20.91 13.86 13.86
N GLU A 297 -20.78 12.82 14.69
CA GLU A 297 -20.89 12.93 16.15
C GLU A 297 -19.66 12.39 16.87
N TYR A 298 -19.36 12.97 18.01
CA TYR A 298 -18.36 12.50 18.95
C TYR A 298 -18.83 12.76 20.39
N LYS A 299 -18.81 11.73 21.25
CA LYS A 299 -19.28 11.80 22.65
C LYS A 299 -20.65 12.50 22.79
N ASN A 300 -21.61 12.09 21.97
CA ASN A 300 -22.98 12.62 21.91
C ASN A 300 -23.10 14.11 21.50
N ASN A 301 -22.04 14.71 20.98
CA ASN A 301 -22.07 16.05 20.43
C ASN A 301 -21.94 15.98 18.90
N ILE A 302 -22.66 16.83 18.18
CA ILE A 302 -22.47 16.99 16.75
C ILE A 302 -21.20 17.82 16.53
N VAL A 303 -20.23 17.24 15.80
CA VAL A 303 -18.91 17.85 15.56
C VAL A 303 -18.70 18.26 14.10
N GLY A 304 -19.57 17.83 13.19
CA GLY A 304 -19.46 18.19 11.78
C GLY A 304 -20.48 17.52 10.87
N VAL A 305 -20.23 17.61 9.58
CA VAL A 305 -20.96 16.93 8.52
C VAL A 305 -20.00 16.28 7.54
N LEU A 306 -20.43 15.23 6.87
CA LEU A 306 -19.67 14.52 5.86
C LEU A 306 -20.57 14.26 4.65
N SER A 307 -20.13 14.65 3.47
CA SER A 307 -20.82 14.38 2.21
C SER A 307 -20.15 13.24 1.42
N MET A 308 -20.90 12.65 0.49
CA MET A 308 -20.33 11.71 -0.48
C MET A 308 -19.26 12.37 -1.36
N HIS A 309 -19.36 13.68 -1.61
CA HIS A 309 -18.39 14.44 -2.38
C HIS A 309 -17.02 14.47 -1.67
N ASP A 310 -17.00 14.73 -0.36
CA ASP A 310 -15.77 14.70 0.45
C ASP A 310 -15.08 13.34 0.38
N ILE A 311 -15.87 12.25 0.37
CA ILE A 311 -15.35 10.87 0.26
C ILE A 311 -14.72 10.63 -1.12
N LEU A 312 -15.36 11.13 -2.19
CA LEU A 312 -14.84 11.00 -3.56
C LEU A 312 -13.56 11.81 -3.76
N GLU A 313 -13.50 13.04 -3.24
CA GLU A 313 -12.28 13.87 -3.29
C GLU A 313 -11.10 13.24 -2.54
N ALA A 314 -11.36 12.50 -1.46
CA ALA A 314 -10.34 11.77 -0.72
C ALA A 314 -9.76 10.56 -1.49
N ASN A 315 -10.30 10.21 -2.68
CA ASN A 315 -9.86 9.07 -3.50
C ASN A 315 -9.84 7.73 -2.73
N VAL A 316 -10.91 7.46 -1.98
CA VAL A 316 -11.03 6.25 -1.15
C VAL A 316 -11.88 5.16 -1.84
N LEU A 317 -12.76 5.56 -2.77
CA LEU A 317 -13.67 4.67 -3.51
C LEU A 317 -13.13 4.24 -4.86
#